data_3508f164754105c0bcebff488c29e7d7
#
_entry.id   3508f164754105c0bcebff488c29e7d7
#
_cell.length_a   1.000
_cell.length_b   1.000
_cell.length_c   1.000
_cell.angle_alpha   90.00
_cell.angle_beta   90.00
_cell.angle_gamma   90.00
#
_symmetry.space_group_name_H-M   'P 1'
#
loop_
_entity.id
_entity.type
_entity.pdbx_description
1 polymer ?
#
loop_
_entity_poly.entity_id
_entity_poly.type
_entity_poly.pdbx_seq_one_letter_code
_entity_poly.pdbx_strand_id
1 'polypeptide(L)'
;MKLSQILDRLEKLYGKPQRHGPSDPYEMVLHRNCGYPQSDERCDNGFRALKEAVGIDPAKILAVPDARLAKVLRESKSGMFPEKRAQRLKEIAAYVQTKFAGNLKAALACTPAEARKILKQFPTIGDSGAGRILLFGGISAVAAIPANGVRVPLRIAFGEEKKNYAASYRAAQEYLASEIPARLADRQRAYLLLKTHGEEICKATNPRCDTCPVSSDCAYFQRIQSKR
;
A
#
# COMPACT_ATOMS: atom_id res chain seq x y z
N MET A 1 -3.58 0.86 -26.02
CA MET A 1 -2.26 1.43 -25.56
C MET A 1 -1.65 0.49 -24.52
N LYS A 2 -0.31 0.31 -24.49
CA LYS A 2 0.39 -0.50 -23.47
C LYS A 2 0.37 0.20 -22.11
N LEU A 3 0.37 -0.57 -21.02
CA LEU A 3 0.39 0.00 -19.67
C LEU A 3 1.61 0.89 -19.40
N SER A 4 2.77 0.56 -19.97
CA SER A 4 3.98 1.39 -19.89
C SER A 4 3.74 2.82 -20.42
N GLN A 5 3.09 2.96 -21.57
CA GLN A 5 2.75 4.26 -22.16
C GLN A 5 1.73 5.04 -21.32
N ILE A 6 0.80 4.33 -20.67
CA ILE A 6 -0.13 4.91 -19.69
C ILE A 6 0.65 5.50 -18.53
N LEU A 7 1.57 4.73 -17.94
CA LEU A 7 2.41 5.19 -16.83
C LEU A 7 3.27 6.41 -17.22
N ASP A 8 3.77 6.48 -18.45
CA ASP A 8 4.52 7.64 -18.94
C ASP A 8 3.66 8.92 -18.99
N ARG A 9 2.39 8.80 -19.43
CA ARG A 9 1.45 9.93 -19.40
C ARG A 9 1.08 10.34 -17.96
N LEU A 10 0.92 9.37 -17.04
CA LEU A 10 0.67 9.66 -15.64
C LEU A 10 1.88 10.36 -14.99
N GLU A 11 3.10 9.90 -15.28
CA GLU A 11 4.31 10.55 -14.77
C GLU A 11 4.50 11.96 -15.33
N LYS A 12 4.13 12.20 -16.59
CA LYS A 12 4.12 13.55 -17.16
C LYS A 12 3.15 14.48 -16.43
N LEU A 13 2.00 13.96 -15.95
CA LEU A 13 1.02 14.76 -15.21
C LEU A 13 1.44 14.99 -13.75
N TYR A 14 1.89 13.94 -13.04
CA TYR A 14 2.14 13.98 -11.60
C TYR A 14 3.60 14.27 -11.22
N GLY A 15 4.51 14.25 -12.20
CA GLY A 15 5.95 14.25 -11.97
C GLY A 15 6.45 12.87 -11.53
N LYS A 16 7.76 12.78 -11.24
CA LYS A 16 8.39 11.56 -10.75
C LYS A 16 7.79 11.15 -9.40
N PRO A 17 7.22 9.95 -9.30
CA PRO A 17 6.51 9.55 -8.09
C PRO A 17 7.47 9.42 -6.89
N GLN A 18 7.05 9.97 -5.76
CA GLN A 18 7.79 9.91 -4.52
C GLN A 18 7.22 8.82 -3.61
N ARG A 19 8.12 8.12 -2.92
CA ARG A 19 7.76 7.11 -1.94
C ARG A 19 7.63 7.75 -0.55
N HIS A 20 6.60 7.34 0.19
CA HIS A 20 6.40 7.69 1.60
C HIS A 20 6.64 6.48 2.51
N GLY A 21 7.11 6.76 3.73
CA GLY A 21 7.30 5.79 4.79
C GLY A 21 8.60 4.98 4.71
N PRO A 22 8.80 4.06 5.67
CA PRO A 22 10.02 3.28 5.83
C PRO A 22 10.19 2.19 4.77
N SER A 23 11.44 1.65 4.65
CA SER A 23 11.77 0.54 3.73
C SER A 23 11.98 -0.80 4.42
N ASP A 24 12.22 -0.80 5.71
CA ASP A 24 12.30 -2.05 6.45
C ASP A 24 10.89 -2.68 6.58
N PRO A 25 10.71 -3.97 6.33
CA PRO A 25 9.42 -4.64 6.40
C PRO A 25 8.71 -4.52 7.74
N TYR A 26 9.44 -4.62 8.87
CA TYR A 26 8.86 -4.48 10.19
C TYR A 26 8.42 -3.03 10.45
N GLU A 27 9.28 -2.07 10.11
CA GLU A 27 8.92 -0.64 10.17
C GLU A 27 7.68 -0.34 9.30
N MET A 28 7.57 -0.95 8.12
CA MET A 28 6.39 -0.78 7.25
C MET A 28 5.10 -1.33 7.88
N VAL A 29 5.18 -2.44 8.62
CA VAL A 29 4.03 -2.98 9.37
C VAL A 29 3.63 -2.04 10.49
N LEU A 30 4.60 -1.54 11.28
CA LEU A 30 4.34 -0.56 12.34
C LEU A 30 3.75 0.73 11.79
N HIS A 31 4.39 1.31 10.77
CA HIS A 31 3.96 2.53 10.08
C HIS A 31 2.50 2.47 9.66
N ARG A 32 2.10 1.37 8.99
CA ARG A 32 0.71 1.18 8.59
C ARG A 32 -0.23 1.15 9.78
N ASN A 33 0.13 0.48 10.86
CA ASN A 33 -0.70 0.35 12.05
C ASN A 33 -0.75 1.62 12.92
N CYS A 34 0.17 2.56 12.72
CA CYS A 34 0.12 3.87 13.36
C CYS A 34 -1.01 4.76 12.83
N GLY A 35 -1.42 4.62 11.58
CA GLY A 35 -2.38 5.56 10.97
C GLY A 35 -3.52 4.94 10.15
N TYR A 36 -3.34 3.78 9.52
CA TYR A 36 -4.35 3.19 8.63
C TYR A 36 -5.73 3.01 9.32
N PRO A 37 -6.85 3.31 8.64
CA PRO A 37 -7.01 3.58 7.20
C PRO A 37 -6.86 5.06 6.78
N GLN A 38 -6.24 5.89 7.58
CA GLN A 38 -6.01 7.31 7.26
C GLN A 38 -4.95 7.49 6.15
N SER A 39 -4.68 8.75 5.78
CA SER A 39 -3.68 9.09 4.76
C SER A 39 -2.27 8.63 5.13
N ASP A 40 -1.38 8.53 4.12
CA ASP A 40 0.03 8.22 4.36
C ASP A 40 0.68 9.23 5.31
N GLU A 41 0.35 10.53 5.18
CA GLU A 41 0.82 11.59 6.09
C GLU A 41 0.48 11.29 7.56
N ARG A 42 -0.73 10.83 7.84
CA ARG A 42 -1.12 10.45 9.21
C ARG A 42 -0.39 9.20 9.70
N CYS A 43 -0.11 8.25 8.80
CA CYS A 43 0.74 7.11 9.12
C CYS A 43 2.17 7.57 9.44
N ASP A 44 2.72 8.49 8.65
CA ASP A 44 4.05 9.08 8.86
C ASP A 44 4.13 9.81 10.21
N ASN A 45 3.12 10.62 10.54
CA ASN A 45 3.07 11.34 11.82
C ASN A 45 3.06 10.38 13.02
N GLY A 46 2.19 9.37 12.99
CA GLY A 46 2.12 8.37 14.06
C GLY A 46 3.38 7.54 14.18
N PHE A 47 3.97 7.13 13.06
CA PHE A 47 5.19 6.34 13.07
C PHE A 47 6.40 7.14 13.56
N ARG A 48 6.54 8.40 13.14
CA ARG A 48 7.58 9.30 13.62
C ARG A 48 7.47 9.51 15.13
N ALA A 49 6.27 9.82 15.64
CA ALA A 49 6.05 9.99 17.06
C ALA A 49 6.37 8.72 17.87
N LEU A 50 6.00 7.52 17.36
CA LEU A 50 6.37 6.25 17.97
C LEU A 50 7.90 6.10 18.04
N LYS A 51 8.59 6.35 16.93
CA LYS A 51 10.05 6.20 16.80
C LYS A 51 10.81 7.13 17.74
N GLU A 52 10.36 8.36 17.90
CA GLU A 52 10.97 9.38 18.76
C GLU A 52 10.69 9.13 20.25
N ALA A 53 9.44 8.79 20.61
CA ALA A 53 9.03 8.70 22.02
C ALA A 53 9.33 7.34 22.69
N VAL A 54 9.44 6.27 21.89
CA VAL A 54 9.54 4.88 22.37
C VAL A 54 10.69 4.14 21.68
N GLY A 55 10.89 4.38 20.40
CA GLY A 55 11.70 3.56 19.51
C GLY A 55 10.86 2.51 18.81
N ILE A 56 11.51 1.73 17.93
CA ILE A 56 10.84 0.71 17.10
C ILE A 56 11.28 -0.72 17.45
N ASP A 57 12.21 -0.88 18.35
CA ASP A 57 12.63 -2.19 18.83
C ASP A 57 11.44 -2.92 19.48
N PRO A 58 11.18 -4.20 19.15
CA PRO A 58 10.07 -4.94 19.72
C PRO A 58 10.06 -4.96 21.25
N ALA A 59 11.21 -5.14 21.88
CA ALA A 59 11.31 -5.18 23.35
C ALA A 59 10.96 -3.81 23.97
N LYS A 60 11.38 -2.71 23.35
CA LYS A 60 11.01 -1.36 23.79
C LYS A 60 9.53 -1.11 23.70
N ILE A 61 8.89 -1.49 22.58
CA ILE A 61 7.43 -1.34 22.41
C ILE A 61 6.68 -2.16 23.46
N LEU A 62 7.12 -3.38 23.75
CA LEU A 62 6.52 -4.27 24.74
C LEU A 62 6.64 -3.73 26.17
N ALA A 63 7.76 -3.10 26.52
CA ALA A 63 8.02 -2.56 27.84
C ALA A 63 7.19 -1.31 28.18
N VAL A 64 6.70 -0.57 27.19
CA VAL A 64 5.94 0.66 27.41
C VAL A 64 4.49 0.34 27.79
N PRO A 65 3.90 0.99 28.82
CA PRO A 65 2.48 0.85 29.15
C PRO A 65 1.56 1.25 27.98
N ASP A 66 0.46 0.53 27.77
CA ASP A 66 -0.50 0.78 26.69
C ASP A 66 -1.02 2.23 26.68
N ALA A 67 -1.29 2.77 27.89
CA ALA A 67 -1.73 4.15 28.04
C ALA A 67 -0.73 5.17 27.48
N ARG A 68 0.59 4.91 27.64
CA ARG A 68 1.63 5.77 27.11
C ARG A 68 1.73 5.67 25.58
N LEU A 69 1.64 4.46 25.02
CA LEU A 69 1.60 4.27 23.56
C LEU A 69 0.35 4.97 22.97
N ALA A 70 -0.80 4.81 23.58
CA ALA A 70 -2.04 5.46 23.15
C ALA A 70 -1.92 7.00 23.22
N LYS A 71 -1.28 7.53 24.26
CA LYS A 71 -1.03 8.98 24.40
C LYS A 71 -0.15 9.49 23.23
N VAL A 72 0.96 8.82 22.93
CA VAL A 72 1.87 9.17 21.81
C VAL A 72 1.10 9.21 20.48
N LEU A 73 0.29 8.18 20.20
CA LEU A 73 -0.50 8.11 18.96
C LEU A 73 -1.59 9.19 18.89
N ARG A 74 -2.20 9.55 20.01
CA ARG A 74 -3.20 10.61 20.09
C ARG A 74 -2.60 11.98 19.81
N GLU A 75 -1.48 12.29 20.45
CA GLU A 75 -0.78 13.57 20.31
C GLU A 75 -0.21 13.76 18.89
N SER A 76 0.18 12.67 18.21
CA SER A 76 0.64 12.70 16.81
C SER A 76 -0.45 13.01 15.78
N LYS A 77 -1.72 13.08 16.21
CA LYS A 77 -2.89 13.26 15.31
C LYS A 77 -2.97 12.21 14.18
N SER A 78 -2.41 11.02 14.41
CA SER A 78 -2.34 9.95 13.41
C SER A 78 -3.69 9.30 13.10
N GLY A 79 -4.74 9.60 13.88
CA GLY A 79 -6.11 9.18 13.61
C GLY A 79 -6.86 8.66 14.83
N MET A 80 -8.04 8.06 14.59
CA MET A 80 -8.95 7.58 15.62
C MET A 80 -8.47 6.30 16.31
N PHE A 81 -9.02 6.00 17.49
CA PHE A 81 -8.82 4.77 18.27
C PHE A 81 -7.35 4.50 18.65
N PRO A 82 -6.66 5.46 19.31
CA PRO A 82 -5.27 5.31 19.68
C PRO A 82 -5.02 4.11 20.62
N GLU A 83 -5.97 3.75 21.47
CA GLU A 83 -5.90 2.59 22.37
C GLU A 83 -5.83 1.27 21.59
N LYS A 84 -6.73 1.07 20.62
CA LYS A 84 -6.71 -0.11 19.76
C LYS A 84 -5.43 -0.20 18.92
N ARG A 85 -4.89 0.95 18.52
CA ARG A 85 -3.62 0.98 17.79
C ARG A 85 -2.44 0.64 18.69
N ALA A 86 -2.41 1.14 19.92
CA ALA A 86 -1.40 0.78 20.90
C ALA A 86 -1.36 -0.73 21.14
N GLN A 87 -2.53 -1.36 21.34
CA GLN A 87 -2.66 -2.82 21.43
C GLN A 87 -2.11 -3.54 20.21
N ARG A 88 -2.49 -3.12 19.00
CA ARG A 88 -1.96 -3.71 17.75
C ARG A 88 -0.45 -3.58 17.63
N LEU A 89 0.12 -2.44 18.00
CA LEU A 89 1.59 -2.27 17.98
C LEU A 89 2.28 -3.27 18.90
N LYS A 90 1.71 -3.54 20.08
CA LYS A 90 2.22 -4.57 20.99
C LYS A 90 2.03 -5.98 20.44
N GLU A 91 0.88 -6.29 19.86
CA GLU A 91 0.65 -7.58 19.19
C GLU A 91 1.69 -7.82 18.09
N ILE A 92 1.96 -6.80 17.27
CA ILE A 92 2.97 -6.84 16.20
C ILE A 92 4.35 -7.08 16.80
N ALA A 93 4.73 -6.30 17.83
CA ALA A 93 6.04 -6.42 18.48
C ALA A 93 6.21 -7.80 19.12
N ALA A 94 5.22 -8.30 19.85
CA ALA A 94 5.22 -9.62 20.46
C ALA A 94 5.37 -10.72 19.41
N TYR A 95 4.59 -10.63 18.32
CA TYR A 95 4.64 -11.62 17.23
C TYR A 95 6.00 -11.66 16.56
N VAL A 96 6.59 -10.49 16.26
CA VAL A 96 7.91 -10.42 15.64
C VAL A 96 8.99 -10.92 16.59
N GLN A 97 8.91 -10.58 17.86
CA GLN A 97 9.87 -11.05 18.88
C GLN A 97 9.82 -12.57 19.05
N THR A 98 8.63 -13.14 19.17
CA THR A 98 8.46 -14.57 19.48
C THR A 98 8.64 -15.49 18.28
N LYS A 99 8.19 -15.07 17.09
CA LYS A 99 8.22 -15.92 15.89
C LYS A 99 9.46 -15.72 15.03
N PHE A 100 10.08 -14.55 15.08
CA PHE A 100 11.18 -14.18 14.18
C PHE A 100 12.41 -13.62 14.91
N ALA A 101 12.51 -13.81 16.23
CA ALA A 101 13.61 -13.29 17.05
C ALA A 101 13.90 -11.80 16.79
N GLY A 102 12.86 -11.00 16.56
CA GLY A 102 12.99 -9.57 16.26
C GLY A 102 13.30 -9.22 14.78
N ASN A 103 13.57 -10.21 13.93
CA ASN A 103 14.03 -9.98 12.55
C ASN A 103 13.02 -10.45 11.49
N LEU A 104 11.99 -9.64 11.26
CA LEU A 104 10.98 -9.93 10.23
C LEU A 104 11.60 -10.00 8.81
N LYS A 105 12.60 -9.16 8.52
CA LYS A 105 13.22 -9.13 7.19
C LYS A 105 13.88 -10.46 6.83
N ALA A 106 14.58 -11.09 7.77
CA ALA A 106 15.17 -12.43 7.58
C ALA A 106 14.09 -13.50 7.36
N ALA A 107 12.98 -13.43 8.09
CA ALA A 107 11.83 -14.35 7.93
C ALA A 107 11.15 -14.24 6.56
N LEU A 108 11.27 -13.09 5.89
CA LEU A 108 10.72 -12.87 4.54
C LEU A 108 11.67 -13.29 3.41
N ALA A 109 12.87 -13.78 3.71
CA ALA A 109 13.83 -14.31 2.74
C ALA A 109 13.43 -15.72 2.26
N CYS A 110 12.18 -15.89 1.85
CA CYS A 110 11.56 -17.11 1.35
C CYS A 110 10.82 -16.82 0.04
N THR A 111 10.04 -17.76 -0.47
CA THR A 111 9.26 -17.51 -1.69
C THR A 111 8.26 -16.36 -1.49
N PRO A 112 7.94 -15.58 -2.55
CA PRO A 112 6.97 -14.50 -2.45
C PRO A 112 5.60 -14.94 -1.92
N ALA A 113 5.21 -16.18 -2.17
CA ALA A 113 3.95 -16.75 -1.68
C ALA A 113 3.98 -16.99 -0.18
N GLU A 114 5.07 -17.54 0.34
CA GLU A 114 5.28 -17.77 1.78
C GLU A 114 5.42 -16.44 2.52
N ALA A 115 6.24 -15.52 2.01
CA ALA A 115 6.40 -14.19 2.58
C ALA A 115 5.06 -13.43 2.66
N ARG A 116 4.20 -13.58 1.64
CA ARG A 116 2.83 -13.04 1.66
C ARG A 116 1.98 -13.66 2.77
N LYS A 117 2.07 -14.98 2.98
CA LYS A 117 1.35 -15.66 4.07
C LYS A 117 1.80 -15.14 5.44
N ILE A 118 3.10 -14.99 5.65
CA ILE A 118 3.66 -14.40 6.87
C ILE A 118 3.11 -12.99 7.10
N LEU A 119 3.19 -12.13 6.10
CA LEU A 119 2.74 -10.74 6.20
C LEU A 119 1.25 -10.61 6.49
N LYS A 120 0.42 -11.51 5.98
CA LYS A 120 -1.03 -11.51 6.22
C LYS A 120 -1.43 -11.93 7.64
N GLN A 121 -0.48 -12.39 8.48
CA GLN A 121 -0.73 -12.63 9.91
C GLN A 121 -0.76 -11.32 10.72
N PHE A 122 -0.19 -10.24 10.18
CA PHE A 122 -0.17 -8.96 10.88
C PHE A 122 -1.51 -8.21 10.75
N PRO A 123 -1.94 -7.50 11.80
CA PRO A 123 -3.14 -6.68 11.77
C PRO A 123 -3.10 -5.69 10.59
N THR A 124 -4.24 -5.48 9.95
CA THR A 124 -4.43 -4.54 8.83
C THR A 124 -3.67 -4.87 7.53
N ILE A 125 -2.93 -5.98 7.48
CA ILE A 125 -2.18 -6.38 6.29
C ILE A 125 -2.95 -7.41 5.48
N GLY A 126 -3.64 -6.96 4.43
CA GLY A 126 -4.24 -7.82 3.40
C GLY A 126 -3.31 -7.96 2.19
N ASP A 127 -3.84 -8.45 1.06
CA ASP A 127 -3.05 -8.71 -0.16
C ASP A 127 -2.33 -7.47 -0.71
N SER A 128 -3.00 -6.32 -0.75
CA SER A 128 -2.40 -5.05 -1.16
C SER A 128 -1.28 -4.61 -0.22
N GLY A 129 -1.49 -4.72 1.10
CA GLY A 129 -0.49 -4.38 2.11
C GLY A 129 0.74 -5.28 2.04
N ALA A 130 0.53 -6.59 1.95
CA ALA A 130 1.60 -7.57 1.81
C ALA A 130 2.40 -7.34 0.52
N GLY A 131 1.71 -7.12 -0.61
CA GLY A 131 2.36 -6.77 -1.88
C GLY A 131 3.21 -5.50 -1.79
N ARG A 132 2.70 -4.44 -1.13
CA ARG A 132 3.45 -3.20 -0.89
C ARG A 132 4.74 -3.48 -0.09
N ILE A 133 4.64 -4.26 0.99
CA ILE A 133 5.80 -4.57 1.85
C ILE A 133 6.85 -5.37 1.08
N LEU A 134 6.45 -6.40 0.33
CA LEU A 134 7.38 -7.18 -0.49
C LEU A 134 8.09 -6.31 -1.53
N LEU A 135 7.35 -5.43 -2.22
CA LEU A 135 7.88 -4.60 -3.27
C LEU A 135 8.80 -3.48 -2.74
N PHE A 136 8.34 -2.73 -1.73
CA PHE A 136 9.07 -1.57 -1.20
C PHE A 136 10.07 -1.94 -0.10
N GLY A 137 9.96 -3.12 0.50
CA GLY A 137 10.97 -3.71 1.35
C GLY A 137 12.15 -4.33 0.58
N GLY A 138 12.08 -4.32 -0.75
CA GLY A 138 13.13 -4.90 -1.59
C GLY A 138 13.21 -6.42 -1.55
N ILE A 139 12.16 -7.10 -1.06
CA ILE A 139 12.12 -8.55 -0.93
C ILE A 139 11.86 -9.22 -2.29
N SER A 140 10.88 -8.69 -3.03
CA SER A 140 10.52 -9.26 -4.33
C SER A 140 9.83 -8.24 -5.23
N ALA A 141 10.14 -8.27 -6.53
CA ALA A 141 9.50 -7.45 -7.55
C ALA A 141 8.09 -7.95 -7.93
N VAL A 142 7.25 -8.20 -6.92
CA VAL A 142 5.87 -8.65 -7.14
C VAL A 142 5.04 -7.59 -7.86
N ALA A 143 4.01 -8.01 -8.60
CA ALA A 143 3.03 -7.11 -9.21
C ALA A 143 2.05 -6.59 -8.13
N ALA A 144 2.56 -5.75 -7.23
CA ALA A 144 1.74 -5.14 -6.19
C ALA A 144 0.85 -4.05 -6.76
N ILE A 145 -0.41 -4.01 -6.32
CA ILE A 145 -1.37 -2.97 -6.70
C ILE A 145 -1.82 -2.25 -5.42
N PRO A 146 -1.83 -0.90 -5.40
CA PRO A 146 -2.42 -0.16 -4.28
C PRO A 146 -3.94 -0.32 -4.27
N ALA A 147 -4.55 -0.34 -3.08
CA ALA A 147 -6.00 -0.54 -2.95
C ALA A 147 -6.81 0.49 -3.78
N ASN A 148 -6.39 1.75 -3.75
CA ASN A 148 -7.02 2.82 -4.54
C ASN A 148 -6.69 2.76 -6.04
N GLY A 149 -5.65 2.02 -6.43
CA GLY A 149 -5.20 1.87 -7.81
C GLY A 149 -5.74 0.63 -8.54
N VAL A 150 -6.42 -0.30 -7.86
CA VAL A 150 -6.92 -1.55 -8.47
C VAL A 150 -7.78 -1.29 -9.70
N ARG A 151 -8.64 -0.30 -9.61
CA ARG A 151 -9.59 0.05 -10.70
C ARG A 151 -8.92 0.67 -11.91
N VAL A 152 -7.78 1.31 -11.74
CA VAL A 152 -7.13 2.08 -12.82
C VAL A 152 -6.79 1.20 -14.02
N PRO A 153 -5.95 0.16 -13.90
CA PRO A 153 -5.61 -0.70 -15.04
C PRO A 153 -6.83 -1.45 -15.58
N LEU A 154 -7.77 -1.83 -14.71
CA LEU A 154 -8.98 -2.55 -15.15
C LEU A 154 -9.92 -1.67 -15.96
N ARG A 155 -10.17 -0.43 -15.54
CA ARG A 155 -11.01 0.52 -16.28
C ARG A 155 -10.37 0.89 -17.61
N ILE A 156 -9.07 1.10 -17.64
CA ILE A 156 -8.37 1.46 -18.85
C ILE A 156 -8.39 0.31 -19.86
N ALA A 157 -8.00 -0.90 -19.43
CA ALA A 157 -7.85 -2.04 -20.33
C ALA A 157 -9.17 -2.76 -20.66
N PHE A 158 -10.08 -2.91 -19.68
CA PHE A 158 -11.27 -3.77 -19.80
C PHE A 158 -12.60 -3.00 -19.66
N GLY A 159 -12.56 -1.73 -19.35
CA GLY A 159 -13.74 -0.88 -19.20
C GLY A 159 -14.52 -1.08 -17.90
N GLU A 160 -14.15 -2.01 -17.04
CA GLU A 160 -14.85 -2.31 -15.78
C GLU A 160 -13.99 -3.03 -14.75
N GLU A 161 -14.45 -2.96 -13.51
CA GLU A 161 -13.93 -3.77 -12.41
C GLU A 161 -14.62 -5.14 -12.41
N LYS A 162 -14.03 -6.13 -11.73
CA LYS A 162 -14.66 -7.45 -11.56
C LYS A 162 -15.72 -7.39 -10.46
N LYS A 163 -16.53 -8.46 -10.37
CA LYS A 163 -17.69 -8.57 -9.48
C LYS A 163 -17.40 -8.26 -7.99
N ASN A 164 -16.17 -8.55 -7.53
CA ASN A 164 -15.74 -8.24 -6.17
C ASN A 164 -14.27 -7.78 -6.13
N TYR A 165 -13.86 -7.23 -4.98
CA TYR A 165 -12.52 -6.68 -4.81
C TYR A 165 -11.41 -7.73 -5.02
N ALA A 166 -11.56 -8.95 -4.50
CA ALA A 166 -10.53 -9.98 -4.61
C ALA A 166 -10.29 -10.39 -6.08
N ALA A 167 -11.36 -10.53 -6.86
CA ALA A 167 -11.26 -10.80 -8.29
C ALA A 167 -10.66 -9.62 -9.07
N SER A 168 -11.06 -8.40 -8.73
CA SER A 168 -10.47 -7.17 -9.30
C SER A 168 -8.99 -7.06 -8.99
N TYR A 169 -8.60 -7.31 -7.74
CA TYR A 169 -7.20 -7.27 -7.32
C TYR A 169 -6.34 -8.28 -8.10
N ARG A 170 -6.82 -9.53 -8.23
CA ARG A 170 -6.13 -10.59 -8.97
C ARG A 170 -5.99 -10.23 -10.45
N ALA A 171 -7.07 -9.82 -11.10
CA ALA A 171 -7.04 -9.42 -12.51
C ALA A 171 -6.10 -8.24 -12.77
N ALA A 172 -6.09 -7.24 -11.87
CA ALA A 172 -5.17 -6.11 -11.96
C ALA A 172 -3.70 -6.54 -11.76
N GLN A 173 -3.43 -7.50 -10.87
CA GLN A 173 -2.10 -8.06 -10.68
C GLN A 173 -1.62 -8.82 -11.91
N GLU A 174 -2.45 -9.68 -12.48
CA GLU A 174 -2.15 -10.46 -13.69
C GLU A 174 -1.84 -9.52 -14.85
N TYR A 175 -2.68 -8.50 -15.06
CA TYR A 175 -2.46 -7.51 -16.09
C TYR A 175 -1.17 -6.70 -15.86
N LEU A 176 -0.91 -6.24 -14.63
CA LEU A 176 0.35 -5.55 -14.32
C LEU A 176 1.56 -6.48 -14.53
N ALA A 177 1.43 -7.77 -14.17
CA ALA A 177 2.50 -8.74 -14.31
C ALA A 177 2.87 -8.98 -15.77
N SER A 178 1.90 -9.00 -16.68
CA SER A 178 2.12 -9.20 -18.13
C SER A 178 2.70 -7.97 -18.83
N GLU A 179 2.37 -6.76 -18.34
CA GLU A 179 2.71 -5.50 -19.03
C GLU A 179 3.99 -4.82 -18.51
N ILE A 180 4.33 -5.02 -17.24
CA ILE A 180 5.47 -4.33 -16.61
C ILE A 180 6.55 -5.34 -16.21
N PRO A 181 7.82 -5.13 -16.57
CA PRO A 181 8.91 -6.02 -16.21
C PRO A 181 9.03 -6.27 -14.70
N ALA A 182 9.47 -7.48 -14.31
CA ALA A 182 9.64 -7.87 -12.91
C ALA A 182 10.93 -7.27 -12.31
N ARG A 183 11.12 -5.96 -12.43
CA ARG A 183 12.19 -5.18 -11.80
C ARG A 183 11.60 -4.29 -10.71
N LEU A 184 12.29 -4.18 -9.58
CA LEU A 184 11.81 -3.39 -8.44
C LEU A 184 11.43 -1.97 -8.84
N ALA A 185 12.32 -1.26 -9.54
CA ALA A 185 12.09 0.13 -9.95
C ALA A 185 10.83 0.29 -10.81
N ASP A 186 10.63 -0.58 -11.81
CA ASP A 186 9.49 -0.51 -12.72
C ASP A 186 8.17 -0.78 -11.97
N ARG A 187 8.15 -1.79 -11.11
CA ARG A 187 6.99 -2.15 -10.31
C ARG A 187 6.66 -1.11 -9.23
N GLN A 188 7.68 -0.52 -8.61
CA GLN A 188 7.51 0.58 -7.65
C GLN A 188 6.97 1.83 -8.33
N ARG A 189 7.51 2.19 -9.50
CA ARG A 189 7.00 3.29 -10.33
C ARG A 189 5.53 3.08 -10.66
N ALA A 190 5.19 1.90 -11.19
CA ALA A 190 3.81 1.56 -11.54
C ALA A 190 2.89 1.64 -10.31
N TYR A 191 3.29 1.07 -9.18
CA TYR A 191 2.51 1.12 -7.94
C TYR A 191 2.18 2.56 -7.52
N LEU A 192 3.19 3.45 -7.50
CA LEU A 192 3.02 4.82 -7.04
C LEU A 192 2.13 5.65 -7.99
N LEU A 193 2.35 5.54 -9.30
CA LEU A 193 1.53 6.26 -10.29
C LEU A 193 0.08 5.78 -10.29
N LEU A 194 -0.16 4.47 -10.19
CA LEU A 194 -1.51 3.93 -10.08
C LEU A 194 -2.21 4.35 -8.78
N LYS A 195 -1.44 4.45 -7.67
CA LYS A 195 -1.95 4.96 -6.39
C LYS A 195 -2.44 6.39 -6.55
N THR A 196 -1.56 7.29 -6.98
CA THR A 196 -1.87 8.71 -7.15
C THR A 196 -3.05 8.90 -8.10
N HIS A 197 -3.05 8.21 -9.24
CA HIS A 197 -4.13 8.34 -10.22
C HIS A 197 -5.48 7.85 -9.68
N GLY A 198 -5.48 6.77 -8.91
CA GLY A 198 -6.69 6.27 -8.25
C GLY A 198 -7.22 7.17 -7.13
N GLU A 199 -6.35 7.95 -6.49
CA GLU A 199 -6.70 8.91 -5.45
C GLU A 199 -7.19 10.24 -6.03
N GLU A 200 -6.55 10.73 -7.09
CA GLU A 200 -6.78 12.08 -7.61
C GLU A 200 -7.86 12.12 -8.71
N ILE A 201 -7.78 11.26 -9.69
CA ILE A 201 -8.61 11.31 -10.91
C ILE A 201 -9.54 10.11 -11.03
N CYS A 202 -9.00 8.88 -11.07
CA CYS A 202 -9.78 7.68 -11.30
C CYS A 202 -10.44 7.19 -10.01
N LYS A 203 -11.29 8.03 -9.41
CA LYS A 203 -12.00 7.75 -8.15
C LYS A 203 -13.03 6.63 -8.32
N ALA A 204 -13.40 5.97 -7.22
CA ALA A 204 -14.43 4.92 -7.22
C ALA A 204 -15.79 5.50 -7.68
N THR A 205 -16.16 6.62 -7.06
CA THR A 205 -17.34 7.41 -7.40
C THR A 205 -16.92 8.73 -8.03
N ASN A 206 -17.67 9.18 -9.04
CA ASN A 206 -17.44 10.44 -9.76
C ASN A 206 -15.97 10.62 -10.24
N PRO A 207 -15.44 9.72 -11.08
CA PRO A 207 -14.10 9.86 -11.60
C PRO A 207 -14.03 11.11 -12.51
N ARG A 208 -12.90 11.82 -12.44
CA ARG A 208 -12.65 13.04 -13.22
C ARG A 208 -12.15 12.70 -14.63
N CYS A 209 -12.98 12.01 -15.42
CA CYS A 209 -12.58 11.48 -16.72
C CYS A 209 -12.25 12.59 -17.74
N ASP A 210 -12.88 13.75 -17.65
CA ASP A 210 -12.68 14.87 -18.57
C ASP A 210 -11.29 15.50 -18.45
N THR A 211 -10.64 15.38 -17.27
CA THR A 211 -9.28 15.85 -17.03
C THR A 211 -8.24 14.72 -17.04
N CYS A 212 -8.65 13.50 -17.34
CA CYS A 212 -7.80 12.34 -17.30
C CYS A 212 -6.86 12.28 -18.54
N PRO A 213 -5.53 12.21 -18.37
CA PRO A 213 -4.58 12.24 -19.50
C PRO A 213 -4.63 10.99 -20.38
N VAL A 214 -5.37 9.96 -19.95
CA VAL A 214 -5.52 8.69 -20.67
C VAL A 214 -6.97 8.39 -21.05
N SER A 215 -7.86 9.38 -20.97
CA SER A 215 -9.30 9.21 -21.26
C SER A 215 -9.55 8.71 -22.70
N SER A 216 -8.81 9.21 -23.68
CA SER A 216 -8.93 8.80 -25.10
C SER A 216 -8.71 7.31 -25.33
N ASP A 217 -7.87 6.68 -24.51
CA ASP A 217 -7.52 5.27 -24.62
C ASP A 217 -8.19 4.40 -23.51
N CYS A 218 -9.09 5.00 -22.73
CA CYS A 218 -9.73 4.34 -21.60
C CYS A 218 -11.04 3.67 -22.01
N ALA A 219 -11.09 2.34 -21.99
CA ALA A 219 -12.30 1.57 -22.32
C ALA A 219 -13.49 1.92 -21.42
N TYR A 220 -13.27 2.25 -20.15
CA TYR A 220 -14.33 2.72 -19.25
C TYR A 220 -14.92 4.05 -19.73
N PHE A 221 -14.09 5.01 -20.10
CA PHE A 221 -14.55 6.32 -20.56
C PHE A 221 -15.34 6.22 -21.86
N GLN A 222 -14.83 5.46 -22.84
CA GLN A 222 -15.54 5.18 -24.09
C GLN A 222 -16.92 4.55 -23.84
N ARG A 223 -16.98 3.58 -22.92
CA ARG A 223 -18.23 2.90 -22.56
C ARG A 223 -19.25 3.84 -21.90
N ILE A 224 -18.83 4.78 -21.06
CA ILE A 224 -19.79 5.71 -20.43
C ILE A 224 -20.25 6.81 -21.39
N GLN A 225 -19.41 7.21 -22.36
CA GLN A 225 -19.81 8.15 -23.40
C GLN A 225 -20.82 7.55 -24.39
N SER A 226 -20.67 6.28 -24.77
CA SER A 226 -21.61 5.60 -25.66
C SER A 226 -23.00 5.34 -25.04
N LYS A 227 -23.16 5.58 -23.73
CA LYS A 227 -24.43 5.44 -23.00
C LYS A 227 -25.14 6.78 -22.73
N ARG A 228 -24.49 7.90 -23.09
CA ARG A 228 -25.08 9.25 -23.04
C ARG A 228 -25.68 9.63 -24.37
#